data_a1f02c32628083abf8e8d590cb51e9bb
#
_entry.id   a1f02c32628083abf8e8d590cb51e9bb
#
_cell.length_a   1.000
_cell.length_b   1.000
_cell.length_c   1.000
_cell.angle_alpha   90.00
_cell.angle_beta   90.00
_cell.angle_gamma   90.00
#
_symmetry.space_group_name_H-M   'P 1'
#
loop_
_entity.id
_entity.type
_entity.pdbx_description
1 polymer ?
#
loop_
_entity_poly.entity_id
_entity_poly.type
_entity_poly.pdbx_seq_one_letter_code
_entity_poly.pdbx_strand_id
1 'polypeptide(L)'
;MDNDRIIEQLKEICRTPEPEKKKVFFQGLEERGLTSRRPEAINHGDFLLRQFFYVGKWIWLLSAVLLLCITGICYGNTGNYPFALTPLLAVEILVETGRSFRWKMAELEYTARFSLRSVMLARMFLVGVVETAGLMVVIWVVRPWFSYSLIRVFLYMMVPYLAASLLGSVYERKNRSDNSWGSIIICFLSSGLFAAAPYYLSSLYEERFTVIWTVAFILLVFSLVVSMRRWICELEEAVWN
;
A
#
# COMPACT_ATOMS: atom_id res chain seq x y z
N MET A 1 -38.45 32.81 11.06
CA MET A 1 -39.26 32.15 12.13
C MET A 1 -39.24 30.67 11.81
N ASP A 2 -38.69 29.84 12.65
CA ASP A 2 -38.77 28.38 12.78
C ASP A 2 -37.44 27.59 12.94
N ASN A 3 -36.30 28.20 12.73
CA ASN A 3 -35.03 27.46 12.99
C ASN A 3 -34.83 27.16 14.50
N ASP A 4 -35.27 28.06 15.39
CA ASP A 4 -35.09 27.87 16.84
C ASP A 4 -35.97 26.74 17.39
N ARG A 5 -37.20 26.58 16.86
CA ARG A 5 -38.08 25.47 17.21
C ARG A 5 -37.56 24.11 16.74
N ILE A 6 -36.95 24.06 15.54
CA ILE A 6 -36.33 22.86 14.99
C ILE A 6 -35.10 22.46 15.82
N ILE A 7 -34.28 23.45 16.23
CA ILE A 7 -33.13 23.21 17.10
C ILE A 7 -33.55 22.71 18.47
N GLU A 8 -34.64 23.25 19.01
CA GLU A 8 -35.17 22.83 20.31
C GLU A 8 -35.76 21.41 20.27
N GLN A 9 -36.50 21.06 19.20
CA GLN A 9 -36.98 19.71 18.96
C GLN A 9 -35.84 18.70 18.73
N LEU A 10 -34.78 19.09 17.99
CA LEU A 10 -33.59 18.28 17.82
C LEU A 10 -32.84 18.06 19.14
N LYS A 11 -32.74 19.08 20.00
CA LYS A 11 -32.16 18.94 21.35
C LYS A 11 -32.94 18.02 22.24
N GLU A 12 -34.29 17.98 22.09
CA GLU A 12 -35.15 17.11 22.87
C GLU A 12 -35.06 15.63 22.42
N ILE A 13 -34.92 15.41 21.08
CA ILE A 13 -34.71 14.08 20.50
C ILE A 13 -33.29 13.57 20.79
N CYS A 14 -32.28 14.45 20.79
CA CYS A 14 -30.89 14.11 21.07
C CYS A 14 -30.53 14.16 22.58
N ARG A 15 -31.47 14.32 23.49
CA ARG A 15 -31.21 14.18 24.95
C ARG A 15 -30.58 12.82 25.20
N THR A 16 -29.41 12.82 25.80
CA THR A 16 -28.77 11.60 26.29
C THR A 16 -29.77 10.91 27.23
N PRO A 17 -30.16 9.67 26.95
CA PRO A 17 -31.14 8.96 27.79
C PRO A 17 -30.63 8.90 29.23
N GLU A 18 -31.52 9.09 30.17
CA GLU A 18 -31.23 8.99 31.61
C GLU A 18 -30.44 7.70 31.89
N PRO A 19 -29.43 7.74 32.75
CA PRO A 19 -28.55 6.60 33.00
C PRO A 19 -29.29 5.34 33.46
N GLU A 20 -30.46 5.50 34.11
CA GLU A 20 -31.28 4.35 34.48
C GLU A 20 -32.00 3.71 33.29
N LYS A 21 -32.55 4.50 32.38
CA LYS A 21 -33.17 3.98 31.14
C LYS A 21 -32.16 3.29 30.25
N LYS A 22 -30.94 3.80 30.25
CA LYS A 22 -29.83 3.16 29.55
C LYS A 22 -29.50 1.79 30.15
N LYS A 23 -29.43 1.66 31.48
CA LYS A 23 -29.18 0.37 32.14
C LYS A 23 -30.30 -0.64 31.85
N VAL A 24 -31.57 -0.25 31.97
CA VAL A 24 -32.73 -1.12 31.69
C VAL A 24 -32.72 -1.56 30.22
N PHE A 25 -32.40 -0.67 29.30
CA PHE A 25 -32.27 -1.01 27.88
C PHE A 25 -31.18 -2.05 27.63
N PHE A 26 -29.97 -1.86 28.20
CA PHE A 26 -28.88 -2.83 28.07
C PHE A 26 -29.20 -4.17 28.73
N GLN A 27 -29.84 -4.19 29.88
CA GLN A 27 -30.30 -5.43 30.50
C GLN A 27 -31.33 -6.18 29.63
N GLY A 28 -32.28 -5.48 29.02
CA GLY A 28 -33.21 -6.08 28.08
C GLY A 28 -32.56 -6.59 26.78
N LEU A 29 -31.41 -6.00 26.35
CA LEU A 29 -30.61 -6.53 25.26
C LEU A 29 -29.83 -7.79 25.68
N GLU A 30 -29.32 -7.83 26.90
CA GLU A 30 -28.67 -9.02 27.48
C GLU A 30 -29.61 -10.21 27.57
N GLU A 31 -30.81 -10.01 28.09
CA GLU A 31 -31.87 -11.04 28.20
C GLU A 31 -32.27 -11.59 26.82
N ARG A 32 -32.25 -10.76 25.78
CA ARG A 32 -32.56 -11.18 24.40
C ARG A 32 -31.37 -11.81 23.66
N GLY A 33 -30.24 -12.00 24.33
CA GLY A 33 -29.02 -12.51 23.70
C GLY A 33 -28.45 -11.61 22.59
N LEU A 34 -28.94 -10.35 22.52
CA LEU A 34 -28.50 -9.35 21.55
C LEU A 34 -27.29 -8.53 22.04
N THR A 35 -26.86 -8.77 23.28
CA THR A 35 -25.58 -8.26 23.72
C THR A 35 -24.50 -8.92 22.88
N SER A 36 -23.94 -8.13 22.03
CA SER A 36 -22.75 -8.44 21.28
C SER A 36 -21.79 -9.19 22.22
N ARG A 37 -21.51 -10.47 21.92
CA ARG A 37 -20.35 -11.17 22.47
C ARG A 37 -19.24 -10.14 22.51
N ARG A 38 -18.63 -9.93 23.70
CA ARG A 38 -17.45 -9.06 23.78
C ARG A 38 -16.62 -9.36 22.57
N PRO A 39 -16.37 -8.36 21.72
CA PRO A 39 -15.65 -8.63 20.50
C PRO A 39 -14.34 -9.33 20.90
N GLU A 40 -14.21 -10.62 20.56
CA GLU A 40 -12.98 -11.36 20.77
C GLU A 40 -11.84 -10.46 20.29
N ALA A 41 -10.84 -10.27 21.14
CA ALA A 41 -9.67 -9.49 20.77
C ALA A 41 -9.07 -10.18 19.54
N ILE A 42 -9.36 -9.63 18.35
CA ILE A 42 -8.83 -10.17 17.11
C ILE A 42 -7.33 -10.02 17.22
N ASN A 43 -6.64 -11.14 17.18
CA ASN A 43 -5.20 -11.17 17.18
C ASN A 43 -4.71 -10.41 15.91
N HIS A 44 -3.60 -9.66 16.03
CA HIS A 44 -3.02 -8.92 14.90
C HIS A 44 -2.74 -9.84 13.70
N GLY A 45 -2.36 -11.10 13.95
CA GLY A 45 -2.16 -12.11 12.91
C GLY A 45 -3.44 -12.44 12.15
N ASP A 46 -4.56 -12.65 12.84
CA ASP A 46 -5.85 -12.94 12.23
C ASP A 46 -6.37 -11.76 11.41
N PHE A 47 -6.09 -10.54 11.87
CA PHE A 47 -6.41 -9.33 11.12
C PHE A 47 -5.64 -9.28 9.80
N LEU A 48 -4.31 -9.52 9.82
CA LEU A 48 -3.48 -9.53 8.62
C LEU A 48 -3.90 -10.65 7.65
N LEU A 49 -4.18 -11.86 8.15
CA LEU A 49 -4.67 -12.96 7.32
C LEU A 49 -5.99 -12.63 6.62
N ARG A 50 -6.94 -12.01 7.34
CA ARG A 50 -8.20 -11.57 6.73
C ARG A 50 -7.96 -10.50 5.67
N GLN A 51 -7.05 -9.56 5.90
CA GLN A 51 -6.68 -8.55 4.90
C GLN A 51 -6.03 -9.19 3.66
N PHE A 52 -5.20 -10.23 3.83
CA PHE A 52 -4.59 -10.96 2.72
C PHE A 52 -5.66 -11.57 1.77
N PHE A 53 -6.70 -12.18 2.33
CA PHE A 53 -7.81 -12.72 1.52
C PHE A 53 -8.72 -11.63 0.94
N TYR A 54 -8.72 -10.43 1.54
CA TYR A 54 -9.50 -9.30 1.05
C TYR A 54 -8.83 -8.57 -0.11
N VAL A 55 -7.51 -8.62 -0.23
CA VAL A 55 -6.76 -8.14 -1.40
C VAL A 55 -7.25 -8.89 -2.64
N GLY A 56 -7.55 -8.14 -3.70
CA GLY A 56 -8.16 -8.70 -4.91
C GLY A 56 -7.29 -9.81 -5.53
N LYS A 57 -7.91 -10.95 -5.85
CA LYS A 57 -7.21 -12.08 -6.48
C LYS A 57 -6.47 -11.70 -7.77
N TRP A 58 -6.96 -10.71 -8.48
CA TRP A 58 -6.34 -10.18 -9.69
C TRP A 58 -4.97 -9.54 -9.44
N ILE A 59 -4.76 -8.94 -8.26
CA ILE A 59 -3.47 -8.35 -7.87
C ILE A 59 -2.43 -9.47 -7.75
N TRP A 60 -2.75 -10.54 -7.04
CA TRP A 60 -1.84 -11.69 -6.89
C TRP A 60 -1.50 -12.34 -8.23
N LEU A 61 -2.49 -12.41 -9.14
CA LEU A 61 -2.26 -12.94 -10.49
C LEU A 61 -1.35 -12.02 -11.29
N LEU A 62 -1.59 -10.70 -11.24
CA LEU A 62 -0.77 -9.70 -11.94
C LEU A 62 0.67 -9.73 -11.43
N SER A 63 0.86 -9.76 -10.10
CA SER A 63 2.18 -9.89 -9.46
C SER A 63 2.91 -11.14 -9.94
N ALA A 64 2.24 -12.30 -9.93
CA ALA A 64 2.82 -13.54 -10.43
C ALA A 64 3.24 -13.45 -11.91
N VAL A 65 2.38 -12.87 -12.76
CA VAL A 65 2.69 -12.68 -14.19
C VAL A 65 3.89 -11.75 -14.38
N LEU A 66 3.94 -10.61 -13.66
CA LEU A 66 5.06 -9.68 -13.75
C LEU A 66 6.37 -10.32 -13.28
N LEU A 67 6.36 -11.06 -12.17
CA LEU A 67 7.54 -11.79 -11.69
C LEU A 67 8.01 -12.85 -12.67
N LEU A 68 7.08 -13.59 -13.32
CA LEU A 68 7.40 -14.54 -14.38
C LEU A 68 7.96 -13.84 -15.63
N CYS A 69 7.42 -12.69 -16.01
CA CYS A 69 7.96 -11.89 -17.12
C CYS A 69 9.39 -11.41 -16.82
N ILE A 70 9.65 -10.90 -15.61
CA ILE A 70 10.99 -10.49 -15.18
C ILE A 70 11.95 -11.68 -15.26
N THR A 71 11.55 -12.84 -14.74
CA THR A 71 12.36 -14.07 -14.79
C THR A 71 12.61 -14.52 -16.22
N GLY A 72 11.60 -14.49 -17.11
CA GLY A 72 11.70 -14.86 -18.50
C GLY A 72 12.65 -13.96 -19.29
N ILE A 73 12.62 -12.65 -19.06
CA ILE A 73 13.53 -11.68 -19.67
C ILE A 73 14.96 -11.90 -19.20
N CYS A 74 15.15 -12.20 -17.90
CA CYS A 74 16.45 -12.56 -17.35
C CYS A 74 17.01 -13.82 -18.00
N TYR A 75 16.17 -14.82 -18.31
CA TYR A 75 16.58 -16.06 -18.97
C TYR A 75 16.97 -15.84 -20.44
N GLY A 76 16.18 -15.05 -21.18
CA GLY A 76 16.37 -14.82 -22.60
C GLY A 76 17.50 -13.83 -22.94
N ASN A 77 17.86 -12.95 -22.01
CA ASN A 77 18.78 -11.86 -22.25
C ASN A 77 19.80 -11.76 -21.11
N THR A 78 21.01 -12.24 -21.33
CA THR A 78 22.13 -12.09 -20.38
C THR A 78 22.61 -10.63 -20.24
N GLY A 79 21.88 -9.68 -20.81
CA GLY A 79 22.14 -8.24 -20.77
C GLY A 79 21.40 -7.54 -19.63
N ASN A 80 21.72 -6.28 -19.40
CA ASN A 80 21.39 -5.44 -18.24
C ASN A 80 19.90 -5.01 -18.09
N TYR A 81 18.94 -5.64 -18.78
CA TYR A 81 17.57 -5.11 -18.96
C TYR A 81 16.45 -5.64 -18.03
N PRO A 82 16.61 -6.71 -17.25
CA PRO A 82 15.51 -7.25 -16.46
C PRO A 82 15.00 -6.29 -15.38
N PHE A 83 15.82 -5.34 -14.98
CA PHE A 83 15.51 -4.36 -13.94
C PHE A 83 14.47 -3.32 -14.36
N ALA A 84 14.24 -3.20 -15.67
CA ALA A 84 13.31 -2.22 -16.24
C ALA A 84 11.84 -2.47 -15.87
N LEU A 85 11.44 -3.73 -15.65
CA LEU A 85 10.06 -4.09 -15.34
C LEU A 85 9.73 -4.00 -13.84
N THR A 86 10.73 -3.94 -12.96
CA THR A 86 10.50 -3.90 -11.51
C THR A 86 9.66 -2.70 -11.04
N PRO A 87 9.73 -1.49 -11.64
CA PRO A 87 8.84 -0.39 -11.29
C PRO A 87 7.35 -0.68 -11.50
N LEU A 88 7.00 -1.60 -12.41
CA LEU A 88 5.61 -1.94 -12.67
C LEU A 88 4.95 -2.69 -11.50
N LEU A 89 5.72 -3.42 -10.69
CA LEU A 89 5.21 -4.03 -9.46
C LEU A 89 4.65 -2.97 -8.50
N ALA A 90 5.24 -1.78 -8.47
CA ALA A 90 4.75 -0.69 -7.63
C ALA A 90 3.31 -0.25 -7.96
N VAL A 91 2.82 -0.52 -9.17
CA VAL A 91 1.43 -0.23 -9.56
C VAL A 91 0.45 -0.95 -8.62
N GLU A 92 0.75 -2.18 -8.24
CA GLU A 92 -0.12 -3.02 -7.41
C GLU A 92 -0.34 -2.41 -6.03
N ILE A 93 0.73 -1.96 -5.38
CA ILE A 93 0.65 -1.26 -4.09
C ILE A 93 -0.20 0.00 -4.21
N LEU A 94 0.03 0.81 -5.26
CA LEU A 94 -0.66 2.07 -5.47
C LEU A 94 -2.15 1.86 -5.76
N VAL A 95 -2.48 0.88 -6.61
CA VAL A 95 -3.87 0.54 -6.96
C VAL A 95 -4.63 0.06 -5.72
N GLU A 96 -4.04 -0.82 -4.90
CA GLU A 96 -4.72 -1.35 -3.71
C GLU A 96 -4.84 -0.28 -2.61
N THR A 97 -3.83 0.55 -2.44
CA THR A 97 -3.85 1.63 -1.45
C THR A 97 -4.93 2.66 -1.75
N GLY A 98 -5.08 3.07 -3.01
CA GLY A 98 -6.11 4.01 -3.45
C GLY A 98 -7.53 3.43 -3.52
N ARG A 99 -7.70 2.12 -3.34
CA ARG A 99 -8.99 1.42 -3.50
C ARG A 99 -10.10 1.97 -2.60
N SER A 100 -9.83 2.15 -1.31
CA SER A 100 -10.83 2.63 -0.36
C SER A 100 -11.35 4.03 -0.68
N PHE A 101 -10.49 4.90 -1.20
CA PHE A 101 -10.89 6.24 -1.62
C PHE A 101 -11.69 6.23 -2.93
N ARG A 102 -11.25 5.46 -3.92
CA ARG A 102 -11.95 5.35 -5.23
C ARG A 102 -13.36 4.81 -5.11
N TRP A 103 -13.58 3.84 -4.24
CA TRP A 103 -14.89 3.24 -4.04
C TRP A 103 -15.75 3.98 -3.00
N LYS A 104 -15.29 5.15 -2.50
CA LYS A 104 -15.99 5.94 -1.47
C LYS A 104 -16.35 5.10 -0.22
N MET A 105 -15.55 4.08 0.05
CA MET A 105 -15.74 3.20 1.21
C MET A 105 -15.01 3.72 2.47
N ALA A 106 -14.28 4.82 2.34
CA ALA A 106 -13.52 5.40 3.46
C ALA A 106 -14.41 5.72 4.67
N GLU A 107 -15.64 6.23 4.45
CA GLU A 107 -16.60 6.51 5.52
C GLU A 107 -17.07 5.24 6.24
N LEU A 108 -17.34 4.17 5.48
CA LEU A 108 -17.75 2.88 6.04
C LEU A 108 -16.60 2.20 6.78
N GLU A 109 -15.40 2.24 6.24
CA GLU A 109 -14.20 1.69 6.89
C GLU A 109 -13.82 2.50 8.14
N TYR A 110 -14.14 3.81 8.15
CA TYR A 110 -13.91 4.67 9.32
C TYR A 110 -14.82 4.34 10.49
N THR A 111 -16.10 4.01 10.24
CA THR A 111 -17.04 3.58 11.26
C THR A 111 -16.87 2.12 11.67
N ALA A 112 -16.04 1.37 10.91
CA ALA A 112 -15.73 -0.01 11.21
C ALA A 112 -14.83 -0.13 12.47
N ARG A 113 -14.78 -1.32 13.04
CA ARG A 113 -13.98 -1.65 14.23
C ARG A 113 -12.50 -1.32 14.14
N PHE A 114 -11.95 -1.35 12.93
CA PHE A 114 -10.55 -0.99 12.65
C PHE A 114 -10.50 0.37 11.97
N SER A 115 -9.59 1.23 12.42
CA SER A 115 -9.40 2.53 11.77
C SER A 115 -8.97 2.34 10.31
N LEU A 116 -9.46 3.19 9.41
CA LEU A 116 -9.07 3.23 7.99
C LEU A 116 -7.54 3.15 7.84
N ARG A 117 -6.82 3.84 8.74
CA ARG A 117 -5.36 3.83 8.82
C ARG A 117 -4.78 2.42 8.97
N SER A 118 -5.29 1.62 9.93
CA SER A 118 -4.76 0.27 10.16
C SER A 118 -5.04 -0.66 8.99
N VAL A 119 -6.20 -0.52 8.34
CA VAL A 119 -6.56 -1.31 7.16
C VAL A 119 -5.65 -0.97 5.97
N MET A 120 -5.44 0.32 5.69
CA MET A 120 -4.55 0.75 4.60
C MET A 120 -3.10 0.32 4.83
N LEU A 121 -2.58 0.53 6.04
CA LEU A 121 -1.22 0.10 6.38
C LEU A 121 -1.04 -1.41 6.27
N ALA A 122 -2.02 -2.19 6.73
CA ALA A 122 -1.98 -3.64 6.61
C ALA A 122 -1.93 -4.11 5.15
N ARG A 123 -2.74 -3.51 4.27
CA ARG A 123 -2.73 -3.83 2.83
C ARG A 123 -1.40 -3.46 2.18
N MET A 124 -0.91 -2.24 2.40
CA MET A 124 0.39 -1.81 1.88
C MET A 124 1.52 -2.71 2.35
N PHE A 125 1.52 -3.05 3.63
CA PHE A 125 2.53 -3.93 4.20
C PHE A 125 2.47 -5.33 3.59
N LEU A 126 1.27 -5.92 3.46
CA LEU A 126 1.08 -7.25 2.89
C LEU A 126 1.53 -7.32 1.43
N VAL A 127 1.05 -6.40 0.58
CA VAL A 127 1.44 -6.37 -0.84
C VAL A 127 2.94 -6.14 -0.96
N GLY A 128 3.50 -5.15 -0.25
CA GLY A 128 4.93 -4.86 -0.29
C GLY A 128 5.81 -6.02 0.19
N VAL A 129 5.40 -6.76 1.24
CA VAL A 129 6.13 -7.94 1.72
C VAL A 129 6.09 -9.07 0.68
N VAL A 130 4.93 -9.34 0.08
CA VAL A 130 4.80 -10.40 -0.93
C VAL A 130 5.59 -10.06 -2.19
N GLU A 131 5.53 -8.83 -2.68
CA GLU A 131 6.32 -8.39 -3.83
C GLU A 131 7.83 -8.45 -3.56
N THR A 132 8.26 -7.99 -2.38
CA THR A 132 9.67 -8.07 -1.97
C THR A 132 10.13 -9.52 -1.87
N ALA A 133 9.31 -10.41 -1.28
CA ALA A 133 9.61 -11.83 -1.20
C ALA A 133 9.65 -12.46 -2.61
N GLY A 134 8.71 -12.11 -3.49
CA GLY A 134 8.70 -12.53 -4.89
C GLY A 134 9.96 -12.10 -5.63
N LEU A 135 10.40 -10.86 -5.49
CA LEU A 135 11.65 -10.37 -6.06
C LEU A 135 12.86 -11.12 -5.51
N MET A 136 12.88 -11.45 -4.22
CA MET A 136 13.95 -12.28 -3.63
C MET A 136 14.02 -13.67 -4.27
N VAL A 137 12.86 -14.31 -4.52
CA VAL A 137 12.79 -15.58 -5.22
C VAL A 137 13.32 -15.44 -6.64
N VAL A 138 12.91 -14.39 -7.37
CA VAL A 138 13.42 -14.12 -8.73
C VAL A 138 14.93 -13.94 -8.71
N ILE A 139 15.49 -13.15 -7.79
CA ILE A 139 16.93 -12.91 -7.65
C ILE A 139 17.66 -14.24 -7.41
N TRP A 140 17.12 -15.11 -6.57
CA TRP A 140 17.71 -16.41 -6.28
C TRP A 140 17.70 -17.33 -7.50
N VAL A 141 16.61 -17.36 -8.26
CA VAL A 141 16.46 -18.16 -9.48
C VAL A 141 17.37 -17.64 -10.61
N VAL A 142 17.46 -16.33 -10.75
CA VAL A 142 18.21 -15.65 -11.85
C VAL A 142 19.71 -15.61 -11.60
N ARG A 143 20.14 -15.75 -10.33
CA ARG A 143 21.55 -15.70 -9.93
C ARG A 143 22.52 -16.48 -10.80
N PRO A 144 22.25 -17.73 -11.24
CA PRO A 144 23.18 -18.50 -12.06
C PRO A 144 23.49 -17.88 -13.43
N TRP A 145 22.62 -17.02 -13.94
CA TRP A 145 22.73 -16.41 -15.27
C TRP A 145 23.47 -15.06 -15.25
N PHE A 146 23.69 -14.50 -14.07
CA PHE A 146 24.38 -13.22 -13.91
C PHE A 146 25.77 -13.41 -13.28
N SER A 147 26.78 -12.79 -13.89
CA SER A 147 28.14 -12.72 -13.34
C SER A 147 28.28 -11.71 -12.19
N TYR A 148 27.19 -11.03 -11.82
CA TYR A 148 27.19 -10.01 -10.78
C TYR A 148 27.04 -10.62 -9.38
N SER A 149 27.59 -9.90 -8.38
CA SER A 149 27.34 -10.20 -6.97
C SER A 149 25.83 -10.14 -6.67
N LEU A 150 25.34 -11.04 -5.82
CA LEU A 150 23.93 -11.11 -5.39
C LEU A 150 23.43 -9.76 -4.85
N ILE A 151 24.28 -9.04 -4.12
CA ILE A 151 23.96 -7.71 -3.57
C ILE A 151 23.70 -6.70 -4.72
N ARG A 152 24.45 -6.74 -5.81
CA ARG A 152 24.24 -5.86 -6.95
C ARG A 152 22.92 -6.15 -7.66
N VAL A 153 22.62 -7.41 -7.93
CA VAL A 153 21.34 -7.80 -8.54
C VAL A 153 20.17 -7.34 -7.68
N PHE A 154 20.29 -7.53 -6.36
CA PHE A 154 19.29 -7.04 -5.39
C PHE A 154 19.10 -5.53 -5.49
N LEU A 155 20.16 -4.74 -5.43
CA LEU A 155 20.09 -3.29 -5.49
C LEU A 155 19.50 -2.80 -6.83
N TYR A 156 19.91 -3.41 -7.95
CA TYR A 156 19.43 -3.04 -9.28
C TYR A 156 17.92 -3.33 -9.46
N MET A 157 17.36 -4.33 -8.79
CA MET A 157 15.93 -4.62 -8.82
C MET A 157 15.16 -3.77 -7.81
N MET A 158 15.70 -3.59 -6.59
CA MET A 158 14.97 -2.91 -5.53
C MET A 158 14.93 -1.39 -5.68
N VAL A 159 16.02 -0.76 -6.17
CA VAL A 159 16.07 0.70 -6.29
C VAL A 159 15.02 1.22 -7.28
N PRO A 160 14.84 0.66 -8.49
CA PRO A 160 13.79 1.09 -9.40
C PRO A 160 12.37 0.86 -8.84
N TYR A 161 12.15 -0.27 -8.18
CA TYR A 161 10.87 -0.59 -7.51
C TYR A 161 10.53 0.43 -6.42
N LEU A 162 11.47 0.72 -5.51
CA LEU A 162 11.28 1.70 -4.44
C LEU A 162 11.11 3.12 -4.97
N ALA A 163 11.85 3.49 -6.02
CA ALA A 163 11.71 4.80 -6.66
C ALA A 163 10.31 4.99 -7.24
N ALA A 164 9.79 4.00 -7.97
CA ALA A 164 8.44 4.03 -8.52
C ALA A 164 7.37 4.06 -7.42
N SER A 165 7.54 3.26 -6.37
CA SER A 165 6.63 3.25 -5.21
C SER A 165 6.61 4.60 -4.49
N LEU A 166 7.76 5.26 -4.33
CA LEU A 166 7.85 6.57 -3.73
C LEU A 166 7.18 7.64 -4.60
N LEU A 167 7.52 7.70 -5.88
CA LEU A 167 6.95 8.68 -6.81
C LEU A 167 5.45 8.53 -6.93
N GLY A 168 4.97 7.29 -7.07
CA GLY A 168 3.55 7.00 -7.13
C GLY A 168 2.82 7.36 -5.84
N SER A 169 3.38 7.04 -4.66
CA SER A 169 2.78 7.40 -3.38
C SER A 169 2.69 8.90 -3.14
N VAL A 170 3.71 9.66 -3.55
CA VAL A 170 3.71 11.13 -3.48
C VAL A 170 2.67 11.72 -4.43
N TYR A 171 2.54 11.15 -5.62
CA TYR A 171 1.54 11.58 -6.60
C TYR A 171 0.12 11.33 -6.09
N GLU A 172 -0.19 10.12 -5.62
CA GLU A 172 -1.50 9.76 -5.05
C GLU A 172 -1.88 10.69 -3.89
N ARG A 173 -0.91 11.00 -3.02
CA ARG A 173 -1.11 11.92 -1.91
C ARG A 173 -1.47 13.34 -2.37
N LYS A 174 -0.77 13.86 -3.40
CA LYS A 174 -0.96 15.21 -3.90
C LYS A 174 -2.23 15.33 -4.74
N ASN A 175 -2.57 14.29 -5.47
CA ASN A 175 -3.64 14.27 -6.46
C ASN A 175 -4.73 13.28 -6.01
N ARG A 176 -5.53 13.69 -5.02
CA ARG A 176 -6.69 12.91 -4.49
C ARG A 176 -7.82 12.76 -5.53
N SER A 177 -7.45 12.59 -6.80
CA SER A 177 -8.38 12.40 -7.90
C SER A 177 -8.94 10.98 -7.86
N ASP A 178 -10.21 10.82 -8.25
CA ASP A 178 -10.86 9.51 -8.44
C ASP A 178 -10.15 8.63 -9.48
N ASN A 179 -9.13 9.14 -10.14
CA ASN A 179 -8.47 8.52 -11.27
C ASN A 179 -7.02 8.11 -10.94
N SER A 180 -6.76 6.80 -10.85
CA SER A 180 -5.41 6.23 -10.62
C SER A 180 -4.52 6.16 -11.87
N TRP A 181 -4.98 6.64 -13.02
CA TRP A 181 -4.18 6.61 -14.25
C TRP A 181 -2.84 7.33 -14.11
N GLY A 182 -2.80 8.40 -13.32
CA GLY A 182 -1.57 9.16 -13.10
C GLY A 182 -0.48 8.33 -12.42
N SER A 183 -0.79 7.55 -11.42
CA SER A 183 0.15 6.65 -10.73
C SER A 183 0.65 5.55 -11.65
N ILE A 184 -0.24 5.00 -12.48
CA ILE A 184 0.11 4.00 -13.48
C ILE A 184 1.08 4.60 -14.50
N ILE A 185 0.80 5.80 -15.03
CA ILE A 185 1.67 6.50 -15.97
C ILE A 185 3.05 6.75 -15.35
N ILE A 186 3.13 7.17 -14.09
CA ILE A 186 4.41 7.38 -13.39
C ILE A 186 5.21 6.08 -13.32
N CYS A 187 4.58 4.94 -13.01
CA CYS A 187 5.25 3.65 -12.98
C CYS A 187 5.75 3.22 -14.36
N PHE A 188 4.98 3.46 -15.42
CA PHE A 188 5.41 3.20 -16.79
C PHE A 188 6.56 4.11 -17.22
N LEU A 189 6.51 5.41 -16.91
CA LEU A 189 7.60 6.35 -17.20
C LEU A 189 8.86 5.97 -16.43
N SER A 190 8.75 5.58 -15.16
CA SER A 190 9.91 5.11 -14.38
C SER A 190 10.48 3.82 -14.96
N SER A 191 9.63 2.89 -15.40
CA SER A 191 10.07 1.67 -16.09
C SER A 191 10.85 2.00 -17.38
N GLY A 192 10.33 2.92 -18.20
CA GLY A 192 11.03 3.40 -19.40
C GLY A 192 12.38 4.06 -19.08
N LEU A 193 12.44 4.88 -18.03
CA LEU A 193 13.68 5.53 -17.59
C LEU A 193 14.73 4.50 -17.17
N PHE A 194 14.35 3.52 -16.35
CA PHE A 194 15.28 2.46 -15.92
C PHE A 194 15.64 1.48 -17.03
N ALA A 195 14.78 1.31 -18.04
CA ALA A 195 15.11 0.58 -19.26
C ALA A 195 16.18 1.29 -20.10
N ALA A 196 16.12 2.60 -20.17
CA ALA A 196 17.06 3.43 -20.93
C ALA A 196 18.40 3.67 -20.18
N ALA A 197 18.36 3.62 -18.84
CA ALA A 197 19.53 3.93 -18.00
C ALA A 197 20.80 3.13 -18.34
N PRO A 198 20.78 1.80 -18.60
CA PRO A 198 21.97 1.05 -18.95
C PRO A 198 22.61 1.48 -20.28
N TYR A 199 21.82 2.01 -21.21
CA TYR A 199 22.36 2.48 -22.52
C TYR A 199 23.09 3.82 -22.40
N TYR A 200 22.52 4.76 -21.61
CA TYR A 200 23.06 6.10 -21.48
C TYR A 200 24.08 6.24 -20.34
N LEU A 201 23.92 5.41 -19.30
CA LEU A 201 24.66 5.51 -18.04
C LEU A 201 25.32 4.18 -17.69
N SER A 202 25.90 3.50 -18.68
CA SER A 202 26.55 2.18 -18.51
C SER A 202 27.60 2.18 -17.39
N SER A 203 28.31 3.30 -17.21
CA SER A 203 29.28 3.46 -16.13
C SER A 203 28.70 3.30 -14.72
N LEU A 204 27.43 3.66 -14.49
CA LEU A 204 26.80 3.51 -13.18
C LEU A 204 26.58 2.05 -12.78
N TYR A 205 26.64 1.12 -13.72
CA TYR A 205 26.49 -0.31 -13.48
C TYR A 205 27.82 -1.03 -13.24
N GLU A 206 28.94 -0.29 -13.22
CA GLU A 206 30.25 -0.82 -12.83
C GLU A 206 30.35 -1.08 -11.32
N GLU A 207 31.31 -1.94 -10.95
CA GLU A 207 31.50 -2.33 -9.52
C GLU A 207 31.74 -1.18 -8.57
N ARG A 208 32.50 -0.19 -9.03
CA ARG A 208 32.87 0.99 -8.24
C ARG A 208 31.67 1.82 -7.79
N PHE A 209 30.55 1.74 -8.51
CA PHE A 209 29.33 2.51 -8.21
C PHE A 209 28.31 1.75 -7.34
N THR A 210 28.63 0.54 -6.88
CA THR A 210 27.78 -0.23 -5.97
C THR A 210 27.44 0.56 -4.68
N VAL A 211 28.38 1.36 -4.20
CA VAL A 211 28.17 2.22 -3.01
C VAL A 211 27.08 3.25 -3.28
N ILE A 212 27.02 3.84 -4.47
CA ILE A 212 25.99 4.82 -4.85
C ILE A 212 24.61 4.16 -4.84
N TRP A 213 24.48 2.96 -5.39
CA TRP A 213 23.23 2.19 -5.37
C TRP A 213 22.80 1.83 -3.96
N THR A 214 23.75 1.50 -3.08
CA THR A 214 23.46 1.21 -1.66
C THR A 214 22.95 2.46 -0.93
N VAL A 215 23.59 3.60 -1.15
CA VAL A 215 23.17 4.88 -0.57
C VAL A 215 21.78 5.27 -1.11
N ALA A 216 21.56 5.14 -2.43
CA ALA A 216 20.26 5.39 -3.05
C ALA A 216 19.17 4.50 -2.46
N PHE A 217 19.43 3.21 -2.25
CA PHE A 217 18.51 2.28 -1.61
C PHE A 217 18.13 2.74 -0.21
N ILE A 218 19.11 3.08 0.64
CA ILE A 218 18.86 3.55 2.02
C ILE A 218 18.03 4.83 2.02
N LEU A 219 18.38 5.79 1.15
CA LEU A 219 17.65 7.07 1.03
C LEU A 219 16.21 6.85 0.55
N LEU A 220 15.97 5.94 -0.41
CA LEU A 220 14.63 5.63 -0.90
C LEU A 220 13.79 4.95 0.18
N VAL A 221 14.34 3.98 0.91
CA VAL A 221 13.63 3.34 2.03
C VAL A 221 13.26 4.38 3.10
N PHE A 222 14.20 5.22 3.50
CA PHE A 222 13.94 6.29 4.46
C PHE A 222 12.86 7.26 3.97
N SER A 223 12.97 7.73 2.71
CA SER A 223 12.00 8.63 2.09
C SER A 223 10.61 8.01 2.00
N LEU A 224 10.53 6.71 1.68
CA LEU A 224 9.27 5.99 1.61
C LEU A 224 8.61 5.91 2.99
N VAL A 225 9.37 5.58 4.05
CA VAL A 225 8.86 5.55 5.43
C VAL A 225 8.35 6.93 5.86
N VAL A 226 9.09 7.99 5.57
CA VAL A 226 8.68 9.38 5.87
C VAL A 226 7.42 9.76 5.08
N SER A 227 7.36 9.42 3.79
CA SER A 227 6.18 9.66 2.93
C SER A 227 4.95 8.96 3.47
N MET A 228 5.09 7.70 3.90
CA MET A 228 4.00 6.92 4.50
C MET A 228 3.50 7.53 5.81
N ARG A 229 4.42 7.93 6.69
CA ARG A 229 4.04 8.60 7.96
C ARG A 229 3.26 9.90 7.69
N ARG A 230 3.72 10.72 6.76
CA ARG A 230 3.02 11.97 6.39
C ARG A 230 1.63 11.69 5.83
N TRP A 231 1.51 10.71 4.95
CA TRP A 231 0.21 10.34 4.38
C TRP A 231 -0.79 9.91 5.47
N ILE A 232 -0.33 9.13 6.44
CA ILE A 232 -1.15 8.70 7.57
C ILE A 232 -1.64 9.89 8.42
N CYS A 233 -0.76 10.85 8.74
CA CYS A 233 -1.14 12.04 9.49
C CYS A 233 -2.17 12.89 8.74
N GLU A 234 -1.97 13.09 7.44
CA GLU A 234 -2.90 13.85 6.59
C GLU A 234 -4.29 13.20 6.48
N LEU A 235 -4.36 11.85 6.59
CA LEU A 235 -5.63 11.13 6.62
C LEU A 235 -6.41 11.36 7.93
N GLU A 236 -5.71 11.48 9.04
CA GLU A 236 -6.32 11.80 10.33
C GLU A 236 -6.89 13.23 10.34
N GLU A 237 -6.15 14.21 9.82
CA GLU A 237 -6.59 15.60 9.75
C GLU A 237 -7.79 15.81 8.81
N ALA A 238 -7.83 15.09 7.69
CA ALA A 238 -8.90 15.21 6.69
C ALA A 238 -10.26 14.68 7.17
N VAL A 239 -10.29 13.92 8.25
CA VAL A 239 -11.52 13.37 8.84
C VAL A 239 -12.13 14.36 9.86
N TRP A 240 -11.31 15.25 10.44
CA TRP A 240 -11.76 16.22 11.46
C TRP A 240 -12.15 17.58 10.89
N ASN A 241 -11.92 17.83 9.60
CA ASN A 241 -12.34 19.02 8.87
C ASN A 241 -13.49 18.70 7.89
#